data_0041734d9f45190c65cc84877ad5cca1
#
_entry.id   0041734d9f45190c65cc84877ad5cca1
#
_cell.length_a   1.000
_cell.length_b   1.000
_cell.length_c   1.000
_cell.angle_alpha   90.00
_cell.angle_beta   90.00
_cell.angle_gamma   90.00
#
_symmetry.space_group_name_H-M   'P 1'
#
loop_
_entity.id
_entity.type
_entity.pdbx_description
1 polymer ?
#
loop_
_entity_poly.entity_id
_entity_poly.type
_entity_poly.pdbx_seq_one_letter_code
_entity_poly.pdbx_strand_id
1 'polypeptide(L)'
;MVKPPTVKIILSLAIQFNWPLKQLDVRIAFLHGFLKEEVFRVQPPGYVDPALPNHVCLLQKSLYGLKQAPRAWFERFSTHLLHLGFQASSAYSSLFILRHGKYLVFLLVYVDDIVLTGNCLSLLQSLIQQLSSEFELKDLGNLHYFLGLQITHTSKGLYVNQSKYAQDLLLMHNMLSAKAAKTPCAPNLRPVPTEGSLLANPYVYRSMVGSLHYLTFTRPDLNFAIHQVCQFMSTLGEAHLIVAKRILRYVSDTLNFGIFFQHGPLSLSAFSDSNWAGDPFDHKSTTGYLVYLGSNPITWSAKKQNTVSHSSTKSEYRALATIATKFCWIRQVLRDLGIFLSFPPKLWCDNISALAIASNLVFHAHTKHVEVDYHFV
;
A
#
# COMPACT_ATOMS: atom_id res chain seq x y z
N MET A 1 -4.49 5.25 -6.70
CA MET A 1 -3.68 5.09 -5.46
C MET A 1 -2.89 3.80 -5.58
N VAL A 2 -1.55 3.84 -5.42
CA VAL A 2 -0.71 2.63 -5.52
C VAL A 2 -1.09 1.65 -4.41
N LYS A 3 -1.26 0.38 -4.77
CA LYS A 3 -1.42 -0.69 -3.76
C LYS A 3 -0.04 -1.01 -3.17
N PRO A 4 0.18 -0.85 -1.85
CA PRO A 4 1.46 -1.14 -1.20
C PRO A 4 2.08 -2.51 -1.55
N PRO A 5 1.30 -3.59 -1.68
CA PRO A 5 1.85 -4.87 -2.07
C PRO A 5 2.49 -4.89 -3.47
N THR A 6 1.97 -4.11 -4.44
CA THR A 6 2.57 -4.05 -5.79
C THR A 6 3.98 -3.47 -5.75
N VAL A 7 4.20 -2.38 -5.01
CA VAL A 7 5.55 -1.80 -4.83
C VAL A 7 6.50 -2.85 -4.25
N LYS A 8 6.07 -3.54 -3.19
CA LYS A 8 6.88 -4.55 -2.50
C LYS A 8 7.18 -5.76 -3.40
N ILE A 9 6.23 -6.18 -4.25
CA ILE A 9 6.47 -7.23 -5.25
C ILE A 9 7.56 -6.79 -6.23
N ILE A 10 7.47 -5.58 -6.77
CA ILE A 10 8.47 -5.05 -7.71
C ILE A 10 9.85 -4.96 -7.06
N LEU A 11 9.94 -4.42 -5.82
CA LEU A 11 11.20 -4.38 -5.08
C LEU A 11 11.77 -5.78 -4.83
N SER A 12 10.92 -6.72 -4.42
CA SER A 12 11.31 -8.11 -4.17
C SER A 12 11.86 -8.78 -5.44
N LEU A 13 11.19 -8.61 -6.58
CA LEU A 13 11.63 -9.19 -7.85
C LEU A 13 12.91 -8.53 -8.36
N ALA A 14 13.04 -7.21 -8.22
CA ALA A 14 14.25 -6.50 -8.63
C ALA A 14 15.48 -7.00 -7.86
N ILE A 15 15.36 -7.21 -6.53
CA ILE A 15 16.43 -7.81 -5.73
C ILE A 15 16.65 -9.28 -6.13
N GLN A 16 15.60 -10.06 -6.28
CA GLN A 16 15.67 -11.47 -6.63
C GLN A 16 16.45 -11.72 -7.93
N PHE A 17 16.29 -10.85 -8.91
CA PHE A 17 16.89 -10.97 -10.22
C PHE A 17 18.10 -10.04 -10.46
N ASN A 18 18.54 -9.30 -9.43
CA ASN A 18 19.59 -8.27 -9.53
C ASN A 18 19.31 -7.21 -10.61
N TRP A 19 18.04 -6.81 -10.76
CA TRP A 19 17.66 -5.80 -11.73
C TRP A 19 17.85 -4.39 -11.17
N PRO A 20 18.33 -3.45 -11.99
CA PRO A 20 18.42 -2.05 -11.58
C PRO A 20 17.03 -1.49 -11.31
N LEU A 21 16.91 -0.69 -10.27
CA LEU A 21 15.71 0.07 -9.93
C LEU A 21 15.99 1.54 -10.22
N LYS A 22 15.29 2.12 -11.20
CA LYS A 22 15.39 3.52 -11.58
C LYS A 22 14.20 4.30 -11.10
N GLN A 23 14.46 5.52 -10.64
CA GLN A 23 13.43 6.47 -10.24
C GLN A 23 13.36 7.60 -11.25
N LEU A 24 12.16 7.89 -11.73
CA LEU A 24 11.89 8.93 -12.69
C LEU A 24 10.81 9.85 -12.12
N ASP A 25 10.88 11.14 -12.42
CA ASP A 25 9.94 12.16 -12.01
C ASP A 25 9.46 12.96 -13.22
N VAL A 26 8.15 13.12 -13.36
CA VAL A 26 7.55 13.88 -14.45
C VAL A 26 7.23 15.29 -13.98
N ARG A 27 7.91 16.26 -14.53
CA ARG A 27 7.64 17.66 -14.21
C ARG A 27 6.24 18.03 -14.65
N ILE A 28 5.49 18.63 -13.72
CA ILE A 28 4.17 19.19 -13.98
C ILE A 28 3.24 18.19 -14.69
N ALA A 29 3.24 16.93 -14.20
CA ALA A 29 2.55 15.79 -14.81
C ALA A 29 1.12 16.10 -15.29
N PHE A 30 0.33 16.80 -14.48
CA PHE A 30 -1.05 17.12 -14.86
C PHE A 30 -1.19 18.03 -16.06
N LEU A 31 -0.21 18.91 -16.34
CA LEU A 31 -0.24 19.78 -17.51
C LEU A 31 -0.06 19.03 -18.84
N HIS A 32 0.39 17.78 -18.80
CA HIS A 32 0.46 16.93 -19.99
C HIS A 32 -0.90 16.31 -20.34
N GLY A 33 -1.87 16.29 -19.42
CA GLY A 33 -3.21 15.73 -19.65
C GLY A 33 -4.08 16.67 -20.48
N PHE A 34 -4.76 16.14 -21.52
CA PHE A 34 -5.75 16.89 -22.29
C PHE A 34 -7.13 16.76 -21.64
N LEU A 35 -7.84 17.89 -21.60
CA LEU A 35 -9.23 17.90 -21.12
C LEU A 35 -10.16 17.53 -22.27
N LYS A 36 -11.10 16.66 -22.01
CA LYS A 36 -12.20 16.29 -22.92
C LYS A 36 -13.45 17.13 -22.66
N GLU A 37 -13.56 17.61 -21.43
CA GLU A 37 -14.65 18.43 -20.94
C GLU A 37 -14.34 19.92 -21.14
N GLU A 38 -15.35 20.74 -21.44
CA GLU A 38 -15.21 22.19 -21.43
C GLU A 38 -15.07 22.70 -19.98
N VAL A 39 -13.89 23.20 -19.67
CA VAL A 39 -13.57 23.74 -18.35
C VAL A 39 -13.14 25.20 -18.51
N PHE A 40 -13.93 26.09 -17.93
CA PHE A 40 -13.66 27.52 -17.96
C PHE A 40 -13.05 27.97 -16.63
N ARG A 41 -12.12 28.91 -16.70
CA ARG A 41 -11.46 29.53 -15.56
C ARG A 41 -11.33 31.02 -15.76
N VAL A 42 -11.45 31.80 -14.70
CA VAL A 42 -11.17 33.25 -14.70
C VAL A 42 -9.72 33.47 -15.12
N GLN A 43 -9.48 34.51 -15.88
CA GLN A 43 -8.13 34.91 -16.32
C GLN A 43 -7.21 35.07 -15.09
N PRO A 44 -5.96 34.58 -15.13
CA PRO A 44 -5.05 34.66 -13.99
C PRO A 44 -4.71 36.13 -13.68
N PRO A 45 -4.54 36.49 -12.40
CA PRO A 45 -4.06 37.81 -12.01
C PRO A 45 -2.73 38.16 -12.73
N GLY A 46 -2.67 39.34 -13.29
CA GLY A 46 -1.50 39.80 -14.11
C GLY A 46 -1.51 39.37 -15.57
N TYR A 47 -2.47 38.54 -16.00
CA TYR A 47 -2.66 38.11 -17.38
C TYR A 47 -4.07 38.42 -17.90
N VAL A 48 -4.79 39.34 -17.24
CA VAL A 48 -6.10 39.79 -17.70
C VAL A 48 -5.94 40.58 -18.98
N ASP A 49 -6.62 40.15 -20.05
CA ASP A 49 -6.61 40.87 -21.33
C ASP A 49 -7.37 42.18 -21.17
N PRO A 50 -6.71 43.35 -21.38
CA PRO A 50 -7.35 44.66 -21.28
C PRO A 50 -8.53 44.87 -22.25
N ALA A 51 -8.51 44.18 -23.40
CA ALA A 51 -9.59 44.27 -24.40
C ALA A 51 -10.79 43.39 -24.04
N LEU A 52 -10.57 42.35 -23.23
CA LEU A 52 -11.57 41.31 -22.89
C LEU A 52 -11.59 40.98 -21.36
N PRO A 53 -11.70 42.01 -20.49
CA PRO A 53 -11.47 41.83 -19.05
C PRO A 53 -12.46 40.88 -18.37
N ASN A 54 -13.65 40.70 -18.91
CA ASN A 54 -14.70 39.83 -18.37
C ASN A 54 -14.73 38.43 -19.04
N HIS A 55 -13.82 38.15 -19.96
CA HIS A 55 -13.75 36.84 -20.59
C HIS A 55 -13.08 35.80 -19.68
N VAL A 56 -13.39 34.56 -19.94
CA VAL A 56 -12.83 33.39 -19.22
C VAL A 56 -11.95 32.57 -20.16
N CYS A 57 -10.95 31.90 -19.61
CA CYS A 57 -10.08 31.00 -20.35
C CYS A 57 -10.74 29.61 -20.47
N LEU A 58 -10.87 29.09 -21.68
CA LEU A 58 -11.17 27.67 -21.91
C LEU A 58 -9.88 26.87 -21.77
N LEU A 59 -9.83 25.98 -20.79
CA LEU A 59 -8.64 25.17 -20.53
C LEU A 59 -8.55 24.02 -21.56
N GLN A 60 -7.43 23.96 -22.27
CA GLN A 60 -7.09 22.89 -23.21
C GLN A 60 -6.41 21.70 -22.49
N LYS A 61 -5.61 22.02 -21.47
CA LYS A 61 -4.85 21.06 -20.66
C LYS A 61 -5.31 21.10 -19.22
N SER A 62 -5.13 19.98 -18.52
CA SER A 62 -5.50 19.88 -17.11
C SER A 62 -4.53 20.70 -16.23
N LEU A 63 -5.05 21.19 -15.11
CA LEU A 63 -4.29 21.94 -14.10
C LEU A 63 -4.38 21.23 -12.76
N TYR A 64 -3.38 21.48 -11.90
CA TYR A 64 -3.45 21.04 -10.51
C TYR A 64 -4.70 21.60 -9.81
N GLY A 65 -5.36 20.77 -9.01
CA GLY A 65 -6.62 21.11 -8.31
C GLY A 65 -7.88 20.75 -9.07
N LEU A 66 -7.84 20.43 -10.36
CA LEU A 66 -9.00 19.89 -11.09
C LEU A 66 -9.21 18.41 -10.73
N LYS A 67 -10.48 18.02 -10.47
CA LYS A 67 -10.83 16.63 -10.12
C LYS A 67 -10.46 15.62 -11.22
N GLN A 68 -10.54 16.01 -12.48
CA GLN A 68 -10.23 15.19 -13.65
C GLN A 68 -8.75 15.16 -14.03
N ALA A 69 -7.91 16.04 -13.48
CA ALA A 69 -6.49 16.14 -13.86
C ALA A 69 -5.71 14.81 -13.70
N PRO A 70 -5.85 14.04 -12.59
CA PRO A 70 -5.17 12.75 -12.47
C PRO A 70 -5.59 11.75 -13.53
N ARG A 71 -6.86 11.77 -13.95
CA ARG A 71 -7.40 10.88 -14.99
C ARG A 71 -6.86 11.27 -16.37
N ALA A 72 -6.92 12.55 -16.71
CA ALA A 72 -6.43 13.08 -18.00
C ALA A 72 -4.93 12.79 -18.17
N TRP A 73 -4.13 13.01 -17.15
CA TRP A 73 -2.72 12.67 -17.13
C TRP A 73 -2.50 11.16 -17.31
N PHE A 74 -3.13 10.33 -16.51
CA PHE A 74 -2.98 8.88 -16.59
C PHE A 74 -3.39 8.35 -17.97
N GLU A 75 -4.46 8.85 -18.56
CA GLU A 75 -4.91 8.46 -19.90
C GLU A 75 -3.86 8.83 -20.97
N ARG A 76 -3.31 10.05 -20.91
CA ARG A 76 -2.25 10.49 -21.84
C ARG A 76 -1.00 9.64 -21.72
N PHE A 77 -0.53 9.42 -20.48
CA PHE A 77 0.67 8.65 -20.21
C PHE A 77 0.52 7.18 -20.57
N SER A 78 -0.57 6.56 -20.15
CA SER A 78 -0.84 5.15 -20.45
C SER A 78 -0.98 4.89 -21.95
N THR A 79 -1.66 5.77 -22.69
CA THR A 79 -1.75 5.68 -24.16
C THR A 79 -0.38 5.70 -24.82
N HIS A 80 0.51 6.58 -24.37
CA HIS A 80 1.88 6.62 -24.88
C HIS A 80 2.67 5.35 -24.57
N LEU A 81 2.55 4.83 -23.33
CA LEU A 81 3.18 3.54 -22.96
C LEU A 81 2.68 2.38 -23.83
N LEU A 82 1.38 2.33 -24.13
CA LEU A 82 0.83 1.30 -25.03
C LEU A 82 1.42 1.42 -26.45
N HIS A 83 1.62 2.64 -26.97
CA HIS A 83 2.30 2.85 -28.27
C HIS A 83 3.76 2.41 -28.23
N LEU A 84 4.46 2.50 -27.10
CA LEU A 84 5.81 1.98 -26.90
C LEU A 84 5.83 0.44 -26.75
N GLY A 85 4.68 -0.22 -26.81
CA GLY A 85 4.56 -1.68 -26.73
C GLY A 85 4.40 -2.23 -25.30
N PHE A 86 4.24 -1.36 -24.30
CA PHE A 86 3.87 -1.82 -22.96
C PHE A 86 2.45 -2.38 -22.93
N GLN A 87 2.21 -3.30 -22.02
CA GLN A 87 0.88 -3.82 -21.68
C GLN A 87 0.56 -3.48 -20.24
N ALA A 88 -0.66 -3.01 -19.98
CA ALA A 88 -1.11 -2.78 -18.60
C ALA A 88 -1.41 -4.13 -17.92
N SER A 89 -1.05 -4.24 -16.65
CA SER A 89 -1.41 -5.41 -15.84
C SER A 89 -2.92 -5.48 -15.64
N SER A 90 -3.50 -6.66 -15.80
CA SER A 90 -4.91 -6.90 -15.51
C SER A 90 -5.23 -6.82 -14.01
N ALA A 91 -4.27 -7.14 -13.16
CA ALA A 91 -4.40 -7.10 -11.72
C ALA A 91 -4.23 -5.70 -11.12
N TYR A 92 -3.50 -4.81 -11.83
CA TYR A 92 -3.21 -3.46 -11.35
C TYR A 92 -2.89 -2.48 -12.48
N SER A 93 -3.80 -1.59 -12.80
CA SER A 93 -3.75 -0.67 -13.96
C SER A 93 -2.55 0.28 -14.02
N SER A 94 -1.93 0.62 -12.89
CA SER A 94 -0.74 1.48 -12.85
C SER A 94 0.58 0.71 -13.00
N LEU A 95 0.53 -0.59 -13.24
CA LEU A 95 1.67 -1.44 -13.53
C LEU A 95 1.69 -1.78 -15.01
N PHE A 96 2.76 -1.42 -15.69
CA PHE A 96 2.97 -1.67 -17.11
C PHE A 96 4.15 -2.61 -17.32
N ILE A 97 4.02 -3.49 -18.29
CA ILE A 97 4.98 -4.55 -18.60
C ILE A 97 5.35 -4.46 -20.07
N LEU A 98 6.64 -4.36 -20.38
CA LEU A 98 7.17 -4.48 -21.73
C LEU A 98 7.92 -5.80 -21.86
N ARG A 99 7.53 -6.59 -22.87
CA ARG A 99 8.24 -7.80 -23.28
C ARG A 99 8.79 -7.61 -24.68
N HIS A 100 10.11 -7.65 -24.81
CA HIS A 100 10.78 -7.54 -26.09
C HIS A 100 11.83 -8.68 -26.24
N GLY A 101 11.43 -9.75 -26.89
CA GLY A 101 12.23 -10.98 -26.94
C GLY A 101 12.50 -11.54 -25.54
N LYS A 102 13.77 -11.63 -25.15
CA LYS A 102 14.19 -12.06 -23.80
C LYS A 102 14.19 -10.95 -22.76
N TYR A 103 13.93 -9.71 -23.17
CA TYR A 103 13.96 -8.56 -22.30
C TYR A 103 12.61 -8.32 -21.65
N LEU A 104 12.65 -7.97 -20.39
CA LEU A 104 11.48 -7.73 -19.54
C LEU A 104 11.69 -6.45 -18.78
N VAL A 105 10.72 -5.55 -18.87
CA VAL A 105 10.72 -4.26 -18.18
C VAL A 105 9.41 -4.07 -17.44
N PHE A 106 9.48 -3.62 -16.19
CA PHE A 106 8.34 -3.23 -15.37
C PHE A 106 8.39 -1.73 -15.11
N LEU A 107 7.27 -1.09 -15.30
CA LEU A 107 7.08 0.34 -15.05
C LEU A 107 5.88 0.52 -14.13
N LEU A 108 6.10 1.12 -12.97
CA LEU A 108 5.07 1.42 -11.98
C LEU A 108 4.87 2.93 -11.90
N VAL A 109 3.65 3.38 -12.15
CA VAL A 109 3.28 4.81 -12.19
C VAL A 109 2.54 5.21 -10.94
N TYR A 110 2.95 6.32 -10.34
CA TYR A 110 2.20 7.01 -9.31
C TYR A 110 2.22 8.52 -9.54
N VAL A 111 1.22 9.01 -10.23
CA VAL A 111 1.10 10.40 -10.66
C VAL A 111 2.34 10.84 -11.44
N ASP A 112 3.23 11.60 -10.83
CA ASP A 112 4.52 12.12 -11.33
C ASP A 112 5.71 11.19 -11.04
N ASP A 113 5.61 10.37 -10.00
CA ASP A 113 6.63 9.40 -9.62
C ASP A 113 6.54 8.09 -10.42
N ILE A 114 7.64 7.66 -11.00
CA ILE A 114 7.73 6.42 -11.78
C ILE A 114 8.89 5.57 -11.28
N VAL A 115 8.63 4.27 -11.06
CA VAL A 115 9.67 3.27 -10.84
C VAL A 115 9.81 2.40 -12.08
N LEU A 116 11.02 2.30 -12.61
CA LEU A 116 11.36 1.51 -13.79
C LEU A 116 12.41 0.46 -13.40
N THR A 117 12.18 -0.79 -13.77
CA THR A 117 13.11 -1.90 -13.53
C THR A 117 13.04 -2.93 -14.66
N GLY A 118 14.10 -3.72 -14.85
CA GLY A 118 14.14 -4.74 -15.89
C GLY A 118 15.51 -5.39 -16.00
N ASN A 119 15.60 -6.42 -16.85
CA ASN A 119 16.80 -7.23 -17.04
C ASN A 119 17.81 -6.70 -18.07
N CYS A 120 17.57 -5.52 -18.65
CA CYS A 120 18.46 -4.94 -19.67
C CYS A 120 18.65 -3.43 -19.46
N LEU A 121 19.82 -3.03 -18.99
CA LEU A 121 20.12 -1.63 -18.67
C LEU A 121 20.06 -0.72 -19.90
N SER A 122 20.56 -1.17 -21.07
CA SER A 122 20.53 -0.37 -22.30
C SER A 122 19.10 -0.13 -22.79
N LEU A 123 18.19 -1.11 -22.65
CA LEU A 123 16.78 -0.93 -22.96
C LEU A 123 16.12 0.06 -21.99
N LEU A 124 16.43 -0.03 -20.70
CA LEU A 124 15.93 0.96 -19.72
C LEU A 124 16.36 2.37 -20.07
N GLN A 125 17.64 2.55 -20.42
CA GLN A 125 18.17 3.88 -20.82
C GLN A 125 17.48 4.41 -22.08
N SER A 126 17.27 3.57 -23.10
CA SER A 126 16.54 3.93 -24.32
C SER A 126 15.10 4.36 -24.01
N LEU A 127 14.40 3.62 -23.16
CA LEU A 127 13.04 3.95 -22.74
C LEU A 127 12.98 5.28 -21.96
N ILE A 128 13.95 5.51 -21.08
CA ILE A 128 14.06 6.79 -20.34
C ILE A 128 14.23 7.94 -21.32
N GLN A 129 15.09 7.79 -22.33
CA GLN A 129 15.27 8.83 -23.34
C GLN A 129 13.98 9.10 -24.15
N GLN A 130 13.28 8.05 -24.59
CA GLN A 130 12.01 8.16 -25.30
C GLN A 130 10.92 8.84 -24.46
N LEU A 131 10.81 8.46 -23.19
CA LEU A 131 9.85 9.09 -22.28
C LEU A 131 10.21 10.54 -21.97
N SER A 132 11.52 10.85 -21.85
CA SER A 132 11.99 12.22 -21.58
C SER A 132 11.77 13.16 -22.75
N SER A 133 11.74 12.65 -23.98
CA SER A 133 11.45 13.48 -25.17
C SER A 133 9.99 13.89 -25.27
N GLU A 134 9.07 13.10 -24.70
CA GLU A 134 7.61 13.35 -24.75
C GLU A 134 7.08 14.05 -23.51
N PHE A 135 7.64 13.72 -22.34
CA PHE A 135 7.13 14.21 -21.06
C PHE A 135 8.26 14.80 -20.24
N GLU A 136 8.58 15.96 -20.20
CA GLU A 136 9.60 16.63 -19.36
C GLU A 136 10.06 15.80 -18.12
N LEU A 137 10.54 14.56 -18.40
CA LEU A 137 10.85 13.55 -17.41
C LEU A 137 12.30 13.69 -16.96
N LYS A 138 12.51 13.67 -15.65
CA LYS A 138 13.82 13.70 -15.01
C LYS A 138 14.20 12.31 -14.51
N ASP A 139 15.36 11.80 -14.95
CA ASP A 139 15.98 10.61 -14.34
C ASP A 139 16.64 11.02 -13.01
N LEU A 140 16.13 10.48 -11.91
CA LEU A 140 16.66 10.67 -10.55
C LEU A 140 17.72 9.62 -10.18
N GLY A 141 18.08 8.74 -11.12
CA GLY A 141 19.07 7.68 -10.90
C GLY A 141 18.47 6.43 -10.24
N ASN A 142 19.23 5.85 -9.33
CA ASN A 142 18.78 4.68 -8.61
C ASN A 142 17.67 5.06 -7.60
N LEU A 143 16.71 4.17 -7.44
CA LEU A 143 15.58 4.36 -6.52
C LEU A 143 16.08 4.53 -5.09
N HIS A 144 15.81 5.68 -4.47
CA HIS A 144 16.23 6.03 -3.11
C HIS A 144 15.11 6.64 -2.25
N TYR A 145 14.13 7.28 -2.86
CA TYR A 145 12.98 7.86 -2.16
C TYR A 145 11.72 7.78 -3.01
N PHE A 146 10.75 6.99 -2.60
CA PHE A 146 9.53 6.78 -3.37
C PHE A 146 8.32 6.71 -2.44
N LEU A 147 7.34 7.58 -2.64
CA LEU A 147 6.11 7.61 -1.83
C LEU A 147 6.40 7.64 -0.32
N GLY A 148 7.29 8.54 0.12
CA GLY A 148 7.65 8.62 1.54
C GLY A 148 8.48 7.44 2.07
N LEU A 149 8.84 6.48 1.20
CA LEU A 149 9.75 5.37 1.53
C LEU A 149 11.18 5.79 1.27
N GLN A 150 12.04 5.63 2.24
CA GLN A 150 13.47 5.74 2.09
C GLN A 150 14.03 4.35 1.75
N ILE A 151 14.76 4.25 0.67
CA ILE A 151 15.29 2.99 0.15
C ILE A 151 16.80 3.07 0.15
N THR A 152 17.43 2.26 0.98
CA THR A 152 18.88 2.15 1.12
C THR A 152 19.36 0.86 0.47
N HIS A 153 20.22 1.00 -0.54
CA HIS A 153 20.88 -0.14 -1.19
C HIS A 153 22.03 -0.63 -0.32
N THR A 154 22.07 -1.93 -0.07
CA THR A 154 23.13 -2.59 0.68
C THR A 154 23.71 -3.76 -0.13
N SER A 155 24.85 -4.29 0.28
CA SER A 155 25.43 -5.49 -0.35
C SER A 155 24.57 -6.74 -0.23
N LYS A 156 23.62 -6.77 0.72
CA LYS A 156 22.73 -7.93 0.99
C LYS A 156 21.30 -7.75 0.46
N GLY A 157 20.95 -6.54 -0.01
CA GLY A 157 19.59 -6.24 -0.47
C GLY A 157 19.19 -4.78 -0.28
N LEU A 158 17.89 -4.52 -0.13
CA LEU A 158 17.31 -3.19 0.08
C LEU A 158 16.75 -3.07 1.50
N TYR A 159 17.11 -2.00 2.18
CA TYR A 159 16.45 -1.60 3.41
C TYR A 159 15.46 -0.48 3.12
N VAL A 160 14.20 -0.69 3.50
CA VAL A 160 13.09 0.23 3.22
C VAL A 160 12.46 0.68 4.53
N ASN A 161 12.47 1.97 4.81
CA ASN A 161 11.88 2.56 6.00
C ASN A 161 11.13 3.87 5.67
N GLN A 162 10.55 4.49 6.69
CA GLN A 162 9.85 5.77 6.62
C GLN A 162 10.34 6.73 7.72
N SER A 163 11.65 6.73 8.01
CA SER A 163 12.22 7.49 9.14
C SER A 163 11.92 8.98 9.07
N LYS A 164 12.07 9.60 7.89
CA LYS A 164 11.74 11.02 7.70
C LYS A 164 10.27 11.30 7.97
N TYR A 165 9.37 10.51 7.38
CA TYR A 165 7.94 10.65 7.61
C TYR A 165 7.57 10.47 9.08
N ALA A 166 8.19 9.49 9.77
CA ALA A 166 7.99 9.27 11.20
C ALA A 166 8.46 10.48 12.04
N GLN A 167 9.58 11.09 11.70
CA GLN A 167 10.07 12.33 12.35
C GLN A 167 9.10 13.50 12.11
N ASP A 168 8.67 13.73 10.88
CA ASP A 168 7.71 14.79 10.52
C ASP A 168 6.37 14.59 11.28
N LEU A 169 5.92 13.35 11.42
CA LEU A 169 4.73 13.00 12.18
C LEU A 169 4.87 13.32 13.67
N LEU A 170 6.02 13.00 14.27
CA LEU A 170 6.32 13.32 15.67
C LEU A 170 6.40 14.83 15.90
N LEU A 171 6.99 15.58 14.97
CA LEU A 171 7.02 17.04 14.97
C LEU A 171 5.61 17.64 14.93
N MET A 172 4.79 17.20 13.99
CA MET A 172 3.41 17.66 13.80
C MET A 172 2.57 17.53 15.09
N HIS A 173 2.82 16.49 15.88
CA HIS A 173 2.07 16.21 17.10
C HIS A 173 2.81 16.60 18.39
N ASN A 174 3.93 17.34 18.31
CA ASN A 174 4.76 17.74 19.45
C ASN A 174 5.22 16.56 20.33
N MET A 175 5.60 15.43 19.69
CA MET A 175 5.95 14.19 20.39
C MET A 175 7.43 13.80 20.28
N LEU A 176 8.29 14.65 19.70
CA LEU A 176 9.73 14.33 19.54
C LEU A 176 10.43 14.11 20.88
N SER A 177 10.13 14.92 21.90
CA SER A 177 10.71 14.84 23.24
C SER A 177 9.92 13.96 24.20
N ALA A 178 8.87 13.29 23.71
CA ALA A 178 8.04 12.44 24.55
C ALA A 178 8.79 11.20 25.03
N LYS A 179 8.60 10.83 26.31
CA LYS A 179 9.21 9.61 26.87
C LYS A 179 8.84 8.39 26.04
N ALA A 180 9.83 7.67 25.53
CA ALA A 180 9.67 6.49 24.70
C ALA A 180 8.82 5.40 25.36
N ALA A 181 8.12 4.61 24.52
CA ALA A 181 7.39 3.43 24.96
C ALA A 181 7.97 2.19 24.26
N LYS A 182 8.22 1.12 25.00
CA LYS A 182 8.84 -0.11 24.48
C LYS A 182 7.87 -0.97 23.64
N THR A 183 6.58 -0.72 23.71
CA THR A 183 5.54 -1.46 22.95
C THR A 183 4.48 -0.50 22.43
N PRO A 184 3.93 -0.73 21.22
CA PRO A 184 2.89 0.13 20.65
C PRO A 184 1.55 0.01 21.39
N CYS A 185 1.27 -1.17 21.99
CA CYS A 185 0.10 -1.42 22.82
C CYS A 185 0.50 -1.69 24.26
N ALA A 186 -0.35 -1.31 25.21
CA ALA A 186 -0.25 -1.77 26.60
C ALA A 186 -1.08 -3.04 26.77
N PRO A 187 -0.59 -4.04 27.51
CA PRO A 187 -1.27 -5.34 27.64
C PRO A 187 -2.71 -5.26 28.12
N ASN A 188 -3.01 -4.32 29.01
CA ASN A 188 -4.31 -4.21 29.68
C ASN A 188 -5.09 -2.92 29.32
N LEU A 189 -4.59 -2.13 28.37
CA LEU A 189 -5.22 -0.85 27.98
C LEU A 189 -5.95 -1.05 26.64
N ARG A 190 -7.18 -1.53 26.72
CA ARG A 190 -8.09 -1.52 25.57
C ARG A 190 -9.01 -0.32 25.71
N PRO A 191 -9.01 0.64 24.77
CA PRO A 191 -9.93 1.77 24.84
C PRO A 191 -11.37 1.29 24.75
N VAL A 192 -12.19 1.82 25.65
CA VAL A 192 -13.63 1.51 25.72
C VAL A 192 -14.39 2.54 24.88
N PRO A 193 -15.41 2.14 24.09
CA PRO A 193 -16.14 3.07 23.20
C PRO A 193 -16.76 4.30 23.88
N THR A 194 -17.02 4.21 25.17
CA THR A 194 -17.79 5.23 25.94
C THR A 194 -17.03 5.82 27.13
N GLU A 195 -15.74 5.53 27.31
CA GLU A 195 -14.98 5.93 28.48
C GLU A 195 -14.35 7.33 28.32
N GLY A 196 -14.64 8.23 29.26
CA GLY A 196 -14.03 9.55 29.40
C GLY A 196 -14.80 10.67 28.74
N SER A 197 -14.33 11.92 28.96
CA SER A 197 -14.86 13.12 28.33
C SER A 197 -14.62 13.06 26.81
N LEU A 198 -15.60 13.54 26.05
CA LEU A 198 -15.46 13.69 24.59
C LEU A 198 -14.30 14.65 24.29
N LEU A 199 -13.53 14.35 23.27
CA LEU A 199 -12.46 15.23 22.81
C LEU A 199 -13.04 16.53 22.29
N ALA A 200 -12.54 17.65 22.80
CA ALA A 200 -12.90 18.99 22.35
C ALA A 200 -12.59 19.18 20.84
N ASN A 201 -11.54 18.56 20.35
CA ASN A 201 -11.16 18.61 18.93
C ASN A 201 -10.92 17.20 18.35
N PRO A 202 -11.95 16.58 17.75
CA PRO A 202 -11.84 15.27 17.08
C PRO A 202 -10.87 15.24 15.90
N TYR A 203 -10.59 16.37 15.27
CA TYR A 203 -9.69 16.47 14.11
C TYR A 203 -8.27 16.04 14.46
N VAL A 204 -7.76 16.43 15.63
CA VAL A 204 -6.41 16.07 16.09
C VAL A 204 -6.21 14.56 16.12
N TYR A 205 -7.18 13.83 16.68
CA TYR A 205 -7.13 12.38 16.73
C TYR A 205 -7.20 11.76 15.35
N ARG A 206 -8.16 12.16 14.51
CA ARG A 206 -8.33 11.63 13.15
C ARG A 206 -7.11 11.87 12.29
N SER A 207 -6.51 13.05 12.37
CA SER A 207 -5.25 13.39 11.70
C SER A 207 -4.11 12.49 12.16
N MET A 208 -3.95 12.32 13.50
CA MET A 208 -2.92 11.47 14.09
C MET A 208 -3.06 10.01 13.63
N VAL A 209 -4.25 9.43 13.76
CA VAL A 209 -4.51 8.03 13.40
C VAL A 209 -4.37 7.80 11.89
N GLY A 210 -4.87 8.73 11.07
CA GLY A 210 -4.70 8.70 9.62
C GLY A 210 -3.23 8.70 9.21
N SER A 211 -2.41 9.55 9.85
CA SER A 211 -0.97 9.63 9.59
C SER A 211 -0.22 8.38 10.09
N LEU A 212 -0.58 7.86 11.26
CA LEU A 212 -0.03 6.59 11.76
C LEU A 212 -0.32 5.43 10.82
N HIS A 213 -1.50 5.40 10.20
CA HIS A 213 -1.86 4.33 9.25
C HIS A 213 -0.90 4.27 8.06
N TYR A 214 -0.34 5.40 7.63
CA TYR A 214 0.64 5.42 6.54
C TYR A 214 1.96 4.73 6.90
N LEU A 215 2.37 4.74 8.17
CA LEU A 215 3.54 4.00 8.65
C LEU A 215 3.40 2.47 8.51
N THR A 216 2.18 1.96 8.46
CA THR A 216 1.96 0.51 8.25
C THR A 216 2.50 0.00 6.92
N PHE A 217 2.91 0.88 6.01
CA PHE A 217 3.54 0.51 4.75
C PHE A 217 4.86 -0.25 4.96
N THR A 218 5.67 0.16 5.96
CA THR A 218 6.98 -0.45 6.30
C THR A 218 7.04 -1.01 7.71
N ARG A 219 5.98 -0.86 8.51
CA ARG A 219 5.95 -1.19 9.92
C ARG A 219 4.83 -2.20 10.24
N PRO A 220 5.05 -3.50 9.97
CA PRO A 220 4.10 -4.54 10.33
C PRO A 220 3.82 -4.62 11.84
N ASP A 221 4.80 -4.30 12.67
CA ASP A 221 4.74 -4.25 14.13
C ASP A 221 3.71 -3.25 14.68
N LEU A 222 3.44 -2.17 13.95
CA LEU A 222 2.44 -1.16 14.33
C LEU A 222 1.02 -1.53 13.92
N ASN A 223 0.85 -2.50 13.01
CA ASN A 223 -0.41 -2.69 12.32
C ASN A 223 -1.58 -3.02 13.25
N PHE A 224 -1.35 -3.89 14.23
CA PHE A 224 -2.38 -4.23 15.24
C PHE A 224 -2.77 -3.00 16.09
N ALA A 225 -1.77 -2.28 16.62
CA ALA A 225 -2.01 -1.11 17.46
C ALA A 225 -2.78 -0.01 16.73
N ILE A 226 -2.38 0.28 15.50
CA ILE A 226 -3.04 1.29 14.66
C ILE A 226 -4.46 0.84 14.33
N HIS A 227 -4.67 -0.46 14.05
CA HIS A 227 -6.00 -0.95 13.75
C HIS A 227 -6.94 -0.83 14.96
N GLN A 228 -6.43 -1.02 16.19
CA GLN A 228 -7.22 -0.81 17.41
C GLN A 228 -7.71 0.65 17.52
N VAL A 229 -6.84 1.64 17.31
CA VAL A 229 -7.25 3.06 17.39
C VAL A 229 -8.11 3.49 16.21
N CYS A 230 -7.98 2.87 15.04
CA CYS A 230 -8.83 3.14 13.88
C CYS A 230 -10.31 2.81 14.12
N GLN A 231 -10.63 1.93 15.07
CA GLN A 231 -12.02 1.55 15.38
C GLN A 231 -12.82 2.69 16.00
N PHE A 232 -12.15 3.67 16.60
CA PHE A 232 -12.77 4.75 17.38
C PHE A 232 -12.83 6.09 16.62
N MET A 233 -12.85 6.11 15.30
CA MET A 233 -12.87 7.36 14.51
C MET A 233 -14.17 8.17 14.61
N SER A 234 -15.26 7.56 15.06
CA SER A 234 -16.57 8.19 15.21
C SER A 234 -16.85 8.68 16.63
N THR A 235 -16.42 7.93 17.65
CA THR A 235 -16.71 8.20 19.06
C THR A 235 -15.39 8.39 19.80
N LEU A 236 -15.00 9.64 20.06
CA LEU A 236 -13.66 10.01 20.48
C LEU A 236 -13.65 10.57 21.91
N GLY A 237 -12.93 9.88 22.80
CA GLY A 237 -12.62 10.35 24.14
C GLY A 237 -11.11 10.54 24.37
N GLU A 238 -10.75 11.14 25.49
CA GLU A 238 -9.34 11.36 25.88
C GLU A 238 -8.55 10.06 26.01
N ALA A 239 -9.20 8.98 26.48
CA ALA A 239 -8.59 7.66 26.59
C ALA A 239 -8.06 7.16 25.24
N HIS A 240 -8.82 7.38 24.15
CA HIS A 240 -8.39 7.00 22.79
C HIS A 240 -7.16 7.79 22.34
N LEU A 241 -7.09 9.09 22.67
CA LEU A 241 -5.94 9.93 22.35
C LEU A 241 -4.68 9.48 23.10
N ILE A 242 -4.80 9.04 24.35
CA ILE A 242 -3.70 8.50 25.16
C ILE A 242 -3.12 7.25 24.47
N VAL A 243 -3.98 6.34 23.99
CA VAL A 243 -3.54 5.14 23.28
C VAL A 243 -2.86 5.49 21.97
N ALA A 244 -3.41 6.42 21.18
CA ALA A 244 -2.77 6.88 19.93
C ALA A 244 -1.40 7.53 20.19
N LYS A 245 -1.29 8.38 21.22
CA LYS A 245 0.00 8.97 21.65
C LYS A 245 1.00 7.91 22.12
N ARG A 246 0.56 6.80 22.70
CA ARG A 246 1.46 5.69 23.04
C ARG A 246 2.13 5.09 21.80
N ILE A 247 1.37 4.95 20.70
CA ILE A 247 1.94 4.48 19.43
C ILE A 247 3.03 5.44 18.95
N LEU A 248 2.79 6.75 18.99
CA LEU A 248 3.82 7.75 18.65
C LEU A 248 5.06 7.66 19.54
N ARG A 249 4.90 7.41 20.84
CA ARG A 249 6.02 7.19 21.77
C ARG A 249 6.83 5.93 21.44
N TYR A 250 6.21 4.90 20.92
CA TYR A 250 6.90 3.72 20.40
C TYR A 250 7.61 4.03 19.07
N VAL A 251 6.97 4.80 18.19
CA VAL A 251 7.58 5.24 16.93
C VAL A 251 8.84 6.08 17.21
N SER A 252 8.83 6.96 18.22
CA SER A 252 10.01 7.77 18.56
C SER A 252 11.24 6.94 18.98
N ASP A 253 11.03 5.78 19.60
CA ASP A 253 12.10 4.86 19.99
C ASP A 253 12.57 3.94 18.84
N THR A 254 11.76 3.86 17.78
CA THR A 254 11.95 2.91 16.68
C THR A 254 11.93 3.58 15.30
N LEU A 255 12.42 4.82 15.21
CA LEU A 255 12.41 5.64 14.00
C LEU A 255 13.00 4.94 12.77
N ASN A 256 14.09 4.21 13.01
CA ASN A 256 14.82 3.56 11.92
C ASN A 256 14.30 2.16 11.57
N PHE A 257 13.22 1.69 12.21
CA PHE A 257 12.66 0.38 11.87
C PHE A 257 12.01 0.40 10.50
N GLY A 258 12.15 -0.73 9.79
CA GLY A 258 11.67 -0.90 8.43
C GLY A 258 11.69 -2.36 8.00
N ILE A 259 11.71 -2.58 6.69
CA ILE A 259 11.70 -3.90 6.06
C ILE A 259 12.99 -4.08 5.30
N PHE A 260 13.56 -5.27 5.39
CA PHE A 260 14.71 -5.66 4.59
C PHE A 260 14.27 -6.61 3.48
N PHE A 261 14.55 -6.24 2.22
CA PHE A 261 14.33 -7.07 1.05
C PHE A 261 15.65 -7.72 0.65
N GLN A 262 15.64 -9.05 0.50
CA GLN A 262 16.83 -9.84 0.22
C GLN A 262 16.54 -10.95 -0.80
N HIS A 263 17.60 -11.54 -1.33
CA HIS A 263 17.48 -12.75 -2.11
C HIS A 263 16.88 -13.90 -1.31
N GLY A 264 16.13 -14.75 -1.97
CA GLY A 264 15.54 -15.93 -1.37
C GLY A 264 14.84 -16.81 -2.40
N PRO A 265 14.26 -17.94 -2.01
CA PRO A 265 13.53 -18.79 -2.95
C PRO A 265 12.31 -18.06 -3.50
N LEU A 266 12.01 -18.21 -4.78
CA LEU A 266 10.82 -17.65 -5.41
C LEU A 266 9.59 -18.50 -5.05
N SER A 267 9.12 -18.38 -3.83
CA SER A 267 7.97 -19.09 -3.29
C SER A 267 7.00 -18.12 -2.63
N LEU A 268 5.72 -18.45 -2.64
CA LEU A 268 4.67 -17.68 -1.97
C LEU A 268 4.24 -18.40 -0.71
N SER A 269 4.32 -17.74 0.44
CA SER A 269 3.90 -18.29 1.72
C SER A 269 3.17 -17.26 2.56
N ALA A 270 2.31 -17.71 3.47
CA ALA A 270 1.60 -16.85 4.40
C ALA A 270 1.37 -17.53 5.74
N PHE A 271 1.23 -16.71 6.77
CA PHE A 271 0.81 -17.08 8.11
C PHE A 271 -0.55 -16.44 8.40
N SER A 272 -1.44 -17.22 9.02
CA SER A 272 -2.78 -16.81 9.42
C SER A 272 -2.98 -17.05 10.90
N ASP A 273 -3.67 -16.13 11.54
CA ASP A 273 -4.15 -16.24 12.91
C ASP A 273 -5.44 -15.46 13.09
N SER A 274 -6.31 -15.91 13.98
CA SER A 274 -7.52 -15.18 14.32
C SER A 274 -7.80 -15.20 15.82
N ASN A 275 -7.71 -14.07 16.47
CA ASN A 275 -8.09 -13.92 17.87
C ASN A 275 -9.62 -14.02 18.02
N TRP A 276 -10.14 -15.23 18.25
CA TRP A 276 -11.57 -15.50 18.36
C TRP A 276 -12.20 -14.72 19.51
N ALA A 277 -13.32 -14.03 19.21
CA ALA A 277 -14.08 -13.20 20.15
C ALA A 277 -13.19 -12.22 20.95
N GLY A 278 -12.06 -11.79 20.34
CA GLY A 278 -11.03 -11.02 21.02
C GLY A 278 -11.44 -9.58 21.38
N ASP A 279 -12.53 -9.08 20.83
CA ASP A 279 -13.09 -7.78 21.24
C ASP A 279 -14.12 -7.98 22.35
N PRO A 280 -13.93 -7.38 23.55
CA PRO A 280 -14.81 -7.57 24.67
C PRO A 280 -16.19 -6.90 24.53
N PHE A 281 -16.36 -5.99 23.55
CA PHE A 281 -17.59 -5.20 23.39
C PHE A 281 -18.56 -5.82 22.39
N ASP A 282 -18.06 -6.27 21.26
CA ASP A 282 -18.91 -6.81 20.20
C ASP A 282 -18.57 -8.27 19.86
N HIS A 283 -17.65 -8.90 20.62
CA HIS A 283 -17.22 -10.29 20.49
C HIS A 283 -16.76 -10.67 19.06
N LYS A 284 -16.35 -9.69 18.26
CA LYS A 284 -15.78 -9.95 16.94
C LYS A 284 -14.34 -10.37 17.06
N SER A 285 -13.96 -11.26 16.18
CA SER A 285 -12.58 -11.74 16.04
C SER A 285 -11.72 -10.75 15.26
N THR A 286 -10.42 -10.78 15.49
CA THR A 286 -9.46 -10.01 14.70
C THR A 286 -8.61 -10.99 13.88
N THR A 287 -8.69 -10.88 12.57
CA THR A 287 -7.82 -11.63 11.64
C THR A 287 -6.47 -10.97 11.52
N GLY A 288 -5.41 -11.71 11.80
CA GLY A 288 -4.02 -11.38 11.51
C GLY A 288 -3.49 -12.19 10.34
N TYR A 289 -2.73 -11.57 9.44
CA TYR A 289 -1.98 -12.31 8.43
C TYR A 289 -0.71 -11.60 8.01
N LEU A 290 0.23 -12.39 7.48
CA LEU A 290 1.47 -11.92 6.89
C LEU A 290 1.82 -12.81 5.70
N VAL A 291 2.02 -12.18 4.52
CA VAL A 291 2.31 -12.88 3.26
C VAL A 291 3.73 -12.53 2.81
N TYR A 292 4.49 -13.56 2.43
CA TYR A 292 5.85 -13.45 1.91
C TYR A 292 5.95 -13.90 0.46
N LEU A 293 6.81 -13.21 -0.30
CA LEU A 293 7.35 -13.69 -1.56
C LEU A 293 8.84 -14.00 -1.33
N GLY A 294 9.18 -15.28 -1.27
CA GLY A 294 10.47 -15.73 -0.78
C GLY A 294 10.69 -15.35 0.68
N SER A 295 11.76 -14.64 0.95
CA SER A 295 12.09 -14.11 2.28
C SER A 295 11.49 -12.71 2.55
N ASN A 296 10.78 -12.12 1.58
CA ASN A 296 10.36 -10.73 1.60
C ASN A 296 8.89 -10.57 1.97
N PRO A 297 8.55 -9.81 3.03
CA PRO A 297 7.17 -9.56 3.41
C PRO A 297 6.49 -8.62 2.39
N ILE A 298 5.39 -9.08 1.78
CA ILE A 298 4.71 -8.35 0.71
C ILE A 298 3.45 -7.65 1.21
N THR A 299 2.67 -8.32 2.05
CA THR A 299 1.46 -7.74 2.62
C THR A 299 1.13 -8.36 3.97
N TRP A 300 0.55 -7.54 4.83
CA TRP A 300 0.12 -7.92 6.17
C TRP A 300 -1.11 -7.11 6.58
N SER A 301 -1.84 -7.63 7.53
CA SER A 301 -2.97 -6.94 8.14
C SER A 301 -3.29 -7.52 9.50
N ALA A 302 -3.86 -6.69 10.37
CA ALA A 302 -4.58 -7.10 11.56
C ALA A 302 -5.93 -6.40 11.52
N LYS A 303 -7.00 -7.09 11.13
CA LYS A 303 -8.31 -6.46 10.87
C LYS A 303 -9.43 -7.20 11.59
N LYS A 304 -10.27 -6.45 12.28
CA LYS A 304 -11.49 -6.95 12.91
C LYS A 304 -12.45 -7.50 11.85
N GLN A 305 -13.01 -8.68 12.10
CA GLN A 305 -14.01 -9.30 11.23
C GLN A 305 -15.33 -8.52 11.28
N ASN A 306 -16.06 -8.51 10.19
CA ASN A 306 -17.32 -7.75 10.09
C ASN A 306 -18.44 -8.37 10.93
N THR A 307 -18.41 -9.69 11.16
CA THR A 307 -19.44 -10.46 11.87
C THR A 307 -18.80 -11.28 12.98
N VAL A 308 -19.61 -11.61 14.01
CA VAL A 308 -19.21 -12.50 15.08
C VAL A 308 -19.07 -13.92 14.55
N SER A 309 -18.03 -14.62 14.99
CA SER A 309 -17.81 -16.04 14.71
C SER A 309 -18.25 -16.88 15.90
N HIS A 310 -19.10 -17.89 15.68
CA HIS A 310 -19.61 -18.76 16.74
C HIS A 310 -18.60 -19.78 17.27
N SER A 311 -17.43 -19.89 16.65
CA SER A 311 -16.33 -20.74 17.13
C SER A 311 -14.98 -20.22 16.65
N SER A 312 -13.90 -20.59 17.34
CA SER A 312 -12.52 -20.30 16.91
C SER A 312 -12.25 -20.85 15.51
N THR A 313 -12.69 -22.08 15.21
CA THR A 313 -12.56 -22.70 13.89
C THR A 313 -13.15 -21.82 12.77
N LYS A 314 -14.34 -21.23 12.97
CA LYS A 314 -14.97 -20.35 11.97
C LYS A 314 -14.23 -19.05 11.80
N SER A 315 -13.69 -18.48 12.87
CA SER A 315 -12.89 -17.26 12.78
C SER A 315 -11.58 -17.50 12.03
N GLU A 316 -10.91 -18.62 12.29
CA GLU A 316 -9.69 -19.03 11.58
C GLU A 316 -9.98 -19.34 10.10
N TYR A 317 -11.06 -20.03 9.81
CA TYR A 317 -11.43 -20.32 8.42
C TYR A 317 -11.66 -19.04 7.59
N ARG A 318 -12.29 -18.01 8.17
CA ARG A 318 -12.41 -16.68 7.54
C ARG A 318 -11.07 -16.01 7.32
N ALA A 319 -10.12 -16.21 8.23
CA ALA A 319 -8.76 -15.72 8.07
C ALA A 319 -8.07 -16.42 6.89
N LEU A 320 -8.20 -17.74 6.76
CA LEU A 320 -7.70 -18.51 5.62
C LEU A 320 -8.29 -18.01 4.30
N ALA A 321 -9.61 -17.83 4.21
CA ALA A 321 -10.27 -17.30 3.01
C ALA A 321 -9.76 -15.90 2.63
N THR A 322 -9.54 -15.04 3.62
CA THR A 322 -8.96 -13.71 3.39
C THR A 322 -7.59 -13.80 2.74
N ILE A 323 -6.74 -14.73 3.16
CA ILE A 323 -5.40 -14.89 2.59
C ILE A 323 -5.48 -15.55 1.22
N ALA A 324 -6.35 -16.53 1.01
CA ALA A 324 -6.54 -17.17 -0.28
C ALA A 324 -6.87 -16.13 -1.38
N THR A 325 -7.74 -15.14 -1.08
CA THR A 325 -8.00 -14.01 -2.00
C THR A 325 -6.74 -13.18 -2.28
N LYS A 326 -5.87 -12.98 -1.27
CA LYS A 326 -4.59 -12.28 -1.48
C LYS A 326 -3.65 -13.11 -2.35
N PHE A 327 -3.57 -14.40 -2.14
CA PHE A 327 -2.77 -15.30 -2.99
C PHE A 327 -3.25 -15.27 -4.44
N CYS A 328 -4.55 -15.34 -4.70
CA CYS A 328 -5.11 -15.23 -6.04
C CYS A 328 -4.67 -13.92 -6.72
N TRP A 329 -4.80 -12.79 -6.02
CA TRP A 329 -4.40 -11.50 -6.56
C TRP A 329 -2.88 -11.41 -6.80
N ILE A 330 -2.04 -11.85 -5.85
CA ILE A 330 -0.57 -11.85 -6.01
C ILE A 330 -0.16 -12.75 -7.17
N ARG A 331 -0.73 -13.95 -7.27
CA ARG A 331 -0.48 -14.87 -8.41
C ARG A 331 -0.88 -14.25 -9.74
N GLN A 332 -1.98 -13.50 -9.79
CA GLN A 332 -2.38 -12.78 -11.01
C GLN A 332 -1.35 -11.69 -11.35
N VAL A 333 -0.89 -10.90 -10.38
CA VAL A 333 0.20 -9.92 -10.60
C VAL A 333 1.46 -10.62 -11.12
N LEU A 334 1.89 -11.71 -10.48
CA LEU A 334 3.08 -12.45 -10.91
C LEU A 334 2.92 -13.05 -12.33
N ARG A 335 1.72 -13.55 -12.65
CA ARG A 335 1.40 -14.05 -14.01
C ARG A 335 1.49 -12.92 -15.04
N ASP A 336 0.91 -11.75 -14.74
CA ASP A 336 1.00 -10.59 -15.62
C ASP A 336 2.47 -10.18 -15.84
N LEU A 337 3.31 -10.28 -14.80
CA LEU A 337 4.75 -10.03 -14.88
C LEU A 337 5.53 -11.15 -15.61
N GLY A 338 4.89 -12.29 -15.92
CA GLY A 338 5.56 -13.45 -16.53
C GLY A 338 6.42 -14.24 -15.55
N ILE A 339 6.15 -14.11 -14.27
CA ILE A 339 6.86 -14.81 -13.19
C ILE A 339 6.03 -16.01 -12.74
N PHE A 340 6.58 -17.19 -12.89
CA PHE A 340 5.92 -18.44 -12.51
C PHE A 340 6.55 -19.00 -11.23
N LEU A 341 5.69 -19.36 -10.29
CA LEU A 341 6.12 -20.01 -9.06
C LEU A 341 6.31 -21.52 -9.33
N SER A 342 7.46 -22.05 -8.94
CA SER A 342 7.77 -23.49 -9.12
C SER A 342 6.97 -24.39 -8.17
N PHE A 343 6.48 -23.82 -7.07
CA PHE A 343 5.75 -24.56 -6.05
C PHE A 343 4.40 -23.89 -5.76
N PRO A 344 3.38 -24.65 -5.34
CA PRO A 344 2.12 -24.09 -4.88
C PRO A 344 2.34 -23.19 -3.66
N PRO A 345 1.55 -22.12 -3.50
CA PRO A 345 1.60 -21.29 -2.31
C PRO A 345 1.35 -22.10 -1.04
N LYS A 346 2.09 -21.80 0.03
CA LYS A 346 1.94 -22.44 1.35
C LYS A 346 1.27 -21.48 2.31
N LEU A 347 0.18 -21.93 2.95
CA LEU A 347 -0.53 -21.19 3.97
C LEU A 347 -0.45 -21.94 5.30
N TRP A 348 0.10 -21.27 6.32
CA TRP A 348 0.29 -21.80 7.65
C TRP A 348 -0.83 -21.30 8.57
N CYS A 349 -1.51 -22.23 9.23
CA CYS A 349 -2.55 -22.00 10.21
C CYS A 349 -2.35 -23.02 11.34
N ASP A 350 -2.54 -22.61 12.58
CA ASP A 350 -2.38 -23.47 13.75
C ASP A 350 -3.67 -24.22 14.14
N ASN A 351 -4.81 -23.83 13.56
CA ASN A 351 -6.10 -24.44 13.86
C ASN A 351 -6.37 -25.68 12.98
N ILE A 352 -6.16 -26.86 13.55
CA ILE A 352 -6.33 -28.16 12.86
C ILE A 352 -7.76 -28.32 12.33
N SER A 353 -8.79 -27.86 13.08
CA SER A 353 -10.18 -27.96 12.65
C SER A 353 -10.48 -27.08 11.44
N ALA A 354 -9.89 -25.89 11.36
CA ALA A 354 -10.01 -25.02 10.19
C ALA A 354 -9.33 -25.64 8.96
N LEU A 355 -8.15 -26.26 9.14
CA LEU A 355 -7.46 -27.00 8.09
C LEU A 355 -8.27 -28.23 7.62
N ALA A 356 -8.91 -28.97 8.54
CA ALA A 356 -9.78 -30.10 8.21
C ALA A 356 -10.99 -29.65 7.38
N ILE A 357 -11.58 -28.51 7.70
CA ILE A 357 -12.67 -27.92 6.88
C ILE A 357 -12.14 -27.55 5.50
N ALA A 358 -10.96 -26.91 5.39
CA ALA A 358 -10.39 -26.49 4.12
C ALA A 358 -10.05 -27.68 3.20
N SER A 359 -9.66 -28.82 3.77
CA SER A 359 -9.20 -30.00 3.01
C SER A 359 -10.31 -31.00 2.66
N ASN A 360 -11.48 -30.94 3.31
CA ASN A 360 -12.53 -31.93 3.15
C ASN A 360 -13.87 -31.31 2.74
N LEU A 361 -14.28 -31.58 1.51
CA LEU A 361 -15.54 -31.12 0.91
C LEU A 361 -16.81 -31.58 1.68
N VAL A 362 -16.74 -32.71 2.38
CA VAL A 362 -17.90 -33.25 3.14
C VAL A 362 -18.26 -32.35 4.32
N PHE A 363 -17.31 -31.70 4.95
CA PHE A 363 -17.58 -30.76 6.06
C PHE A 363 -18.26 -29.46 5.62
N HIS A 364 -18.27 -29.17 4.33
CA HIS A 364 -18.89 -27.95 3.79
C HIS A 364 -20.41 -27.95 3.92
N ALA A 365 -21.05 -29.12 3.83
CA ALA A 365 -22.52 -29.24 3.98
C ALA A 365 -23.04 -28.74 5.34
N HIS A 366 -22.19 -28.74 6.37
CA HIS A 366 -22.51 -28.28 7.73
C HIS A 366 -22.14 -26.83 8.01
N THR A 367 -21.56 -26.11 7.03
CA THR A 367 -21.01 -24.76 7.21
C THR A 367 -21.61 -23.70 6.29
N LYS A 368 -22.91 -23.81 5.96
CA LYS A 368 -23.65 -22.88 5.06
C LYS A 368 -23.41 -21.38 5.32
N HIS A 369 -23.02 -20.98 6.54
CA HIS A 369 -22.74 -19.59 6.91
C HIS A 369 -21.33 -19.11 6.46
N VAL A 370 -20.51 -20.01 5.92
CA VAL A 370 -19.14 -19.74 5.45
C VAL A 370 -19.00 -20.06 3.95
N GLU A 371 -20.14 -20.26 3.26
CA GLU A 371 -20.21 -20.71 1.88
C GLU A 371 -19.48 -19.79 0.90
N VAL A 372 -19.49 -18.47 1.14
CA VAL A 372 -18.75 -17.50 0.32
C VAL A 372 -17.24 -17.62 0.55
N ASP A 373 -16.80 -17.87 1.77
CA ASP A 373 -15.39 -18.02 2.10
C ASP A 373 -14.80 -19.32 1.54
N TYR A 374 -15.62 -20.33 1.38
CA TYR A 374 -15.28 -21.64 0.82
C TYR A 374 -14.71 -21.58 -0.60
N HIS A 375 -15.27 -20.75 -1.46
CA HIS A 375 -14.82 -20.63 -2.86
C HIS A 375 -13.40 -20.05 -2.97
N PHE A 376 -12.79 -19.58 -1.89
CA PHE A 376 -11.47 -18.96 -1.87
C PHE A 376 -10.39 -19.79 -1.15
N VAL A 377 -10.75 -20.82 -0.37
CA VAL A 377 -9.82 -21.70 0.35
C VAL A 377 -9.58 -22.98 -0.42
#